data_1689382dad91fd5a6b4faf2c7a34f6a1
#
_entry.id   1689382dad91fd5a6b4faf2c7a34f6a1
#
_cell.length_a   1.000
_cell.length_b   1.000
_cell.length_c   1.000
_cell.angle_alpha   90.00
_cell.angle_beta   90.00
_cell.angle_gamma   90.00
#
_symmetry.space_group_name_H-M   'P 1'
#
loop_
_entity.id
_entity.type
_entity.pdbx_description
1 polymer ?
#
loop_
_entity_poly.entity_id
_entity_poly.type
_entity_poly.pdbx_seq_one_letter_code
_entity_poly.pdbx_strand_id
1 'polypeptide(L)'
;MEKSAFELIYDIVKQIPKGKVATYGQVAALAGNKRWSRVVGYALHANPDPGQIPCHRVVNRFGEVSKAFAFGGENRQIQLLKEEGVKSVDGKVDLKKYQWERVTTEMLEKDL
;
A
#
# COMPACT_ATOMS: atom_id res chain seq x y z
N MET A 1 -24.98 7.22 1.79
CA MET A 1 -23.97 8.24 2.15
C MET A 1 -22.65 7.92 1.46
N GLU A 2 -22.02 8.96 0.97
CA GLU A 2 -20.72 8.80 0.31
C GLU A 2 -19.63 8.53 1.34
N LYS A 3 -18.69 7.66 0.97
CA LYS A 3 -17.53 7.38 1.81
C LYS A 3 -16.51 8.52 1.69
N SER A 4 -15.83 8.81 2.79
CA SER A 4 -14.71 9.74 2.79
C SER A 4 -13.53 9.18 2.00
N ALA A 5 -12.56 10.03 1.64
CA ALA A 5 -11.34 9.59 0.99
C ALA A 5 -10.62 8.51 1.81
N PHE A 6 -10.52 8.69 3.12
CA PHE A 6 -9.87 7.73 4.00
C PHE A 6 -10.59 6.38 3.98
N GLU A 7 -11.92 6.38 4.02
CA GLU A 7 -12.69 5.14 3.98
C GLU A 7 -12.50 4.37 2.67
N LEU A 8 -12.48 5.10 1.53
CA LEU A 8 -12.22 4.50 0.23
C LEU A 8 -10.82 3.89 0.18
N ILE A 9 -9.82 4.59 0.73
CA ILE A 9 -8.45 4.11 0.81
C ILE A 9 -8.36 2.85 1.67
N TYR A 10 -8.98 2.86 2.85
CA TYR A 10 -8.96 1.70 3.75
C TYR A 10 -9.63 0.49 3.10
N ASP A 11 -10.72 0.68 2.36
CA ASP A 11 -11.39 -0.40 1.65
C ASP A 11 -10.45 -1.08 0.64
N ILE A 12 -9.62 -0.29 -0.05
CA ILE A 12 -8.65 -0.81 -1.01
C ILE A 12 -7.51 -1.53 -0.29
N VAL A 13 -6.96 -0.93 0.76
CA VAL A 13 -5.83 -1.52 1.50
C VAL A 13 -6.22 -2.87 2.10
N LYS A 14 -7.45 -2.99 2.60
CA LYS A 14 -7.97 -4.27 3.12
C LYS A 14 -7.95 -5.39 2.10
N GLN A 15 -7.99 -5.07 0.82
CA GLN A 15 -8.02 -6.05 -0.26
C GLN A 15 -6.64 -6.54 -0.69
N ILE A 16 -5.57 -5.86 -0.27
CA ILE A 16 -4.21 -6.28 -0.62
C ILE A 16 -3.94 -7.63 0.04
N PRO A 17 -3.70 -8.68 -0.75
CA PRO A 17 -3.54 -10.01 -0.15
C PRO A 17 -2.21 -10.16 0.59
N LYS A 18 -2.22 -11.04 1.57
CA LYS A 18 -1.00 -11.44 2.29
C LYS A 18 0.02 -11.98 1.28
N GLY A 19 1.26 -11.51 1.39
CA GLY A 19 2.31 -11.90 0.45
C GLY A 19 2.46 -10.98 -0.74
N LYS A 20 1.65 -9.91 -0.81
CA LYS A 20 1.73 -8.90 -1.86
C LYS A 20 1.84 -7.51 -1.26
N VAL A 21 2.32 -6.56 -2.07
CA VAL A 21 2.37 -5.15 -1.70
C VAL A 21 1.72 -4.30 -2.79
N ALA A 22 1.26 -3.12 -2.42
CA ALA A 22 0.76 -2.13 -3.36
C ALA A 22 1.56 -0.84 -3.18
N THR A 23 1.62 -0.02 -4.21
CA THR A 23 2.24 1.31 -4.09
C THR A 23 1.19 2.33 -3.66
N TYR A 24 1.64 3.47 -3.11
CA TYR A 24 0.74 4.58 -2.77
C TYR A 24 -0.08 5.01 -3.98
N GLY A 25 0.55 5.11 -5.15
CA GLY A 25 -0.15 5.49 -6.38
C GLY A 25 -1.18 4.46 -6.82
N GLN A 26 -0.87 3.19 -6.68
CA GLN A 26 -1.81 2.11 -7.00
C GLN A 26 -3.05 2.17 -6.10
N VAL A 27 -2.85 2.32 -4.79
CA VAL A 27 -3.96 2.44 -3.85
C VAL A 27 -4.80 3.68 -4.17
N ALA A 28 -4.15 4.80 -4.44
CA ALA A 28 -4.84 6.05 -4.79
C ALA A 28 -5.72 5.86 -6.02
N ALA A 29 -5.18 5.29 -7.09
CA ALA A 29 -5.92 5.06 -8.33
C ALA A 29 -7.11 4.12 -8.11
N LEU A 30 -6.91 3.03 -7.37
CA LEU A 30 -7.98 2.07 -7.08
C LEU A 30 -9.07 2.68 -6.18
N ALA A 31 -8.69 3.62 -5.31
CA ALA A 31 -9.66 4.34 -4.47
C ALA A 31 -10.45 5.40 -5.24
N GLY A 32 -10.06 5.67 -6.50
CA GLY A 32 -10.81 6.55 -7.38
C GLY A 32 -10.12 7.85 -7.77
N ASN A 33 -8.90 8.12 -7.26
CA ASN A 33 -8.20 9.36 -7.59
C ASN A 33 -6.68 9.16 -7.53
N LYS A 34 -6.05 9.04 -8.70
CA LYS A 34 -4.61 8.83 -8.83
C LYS A 34 -3.75 9.92 -8.20
N ARG A 35 -4.34 11.09 -7.90
CA ARG A 35 -3.65 12.22 -7.26
C ARG A 35 -3.59 12.08 -5.74
N TRP A 36 -4.21 11.06 -5.18
CA TRP A 36 -4.31 10.87 -3.73
C TRP A 36 -3.13 10.14 -3.09
N SER A 37 -1.98 10.01 -3.76
CA SER A 37 -0.84 9.30 -3.16
C SER A 37 -0.46 9.84 -1.78
N ARG A 38 -0.45 11.17 -1.63
CA ARG A 38 -0.17 11.80 -0.33
C ARG A 38 -1.30 11.57 0.67
N VAL A 39 -2.54 11.60 0.21
CA VAL A 39 -3.71 11.32 1.05
C VAL A 39 -3.66 9.88 1.56
N VAL A 40 -3.22 8.94 0.71
CA VAL A 40 -2.99 7.55 1.13
C VAL A 40 -2.00 7.50 2.29
N GLY A 41 -0.89 8.25 2.19
CA GLY A 41 0.09 8.32 3.27
C GLY A 41 -0.52 8.81 4.58
N TYR A 42 -1.34 9.86 4.53
CA TYR A 42 -2.02 10.39 5.71
C TYR A 42 -3.02 9.37 6.28
N ALA A 43 -3.79 8.71 5.42
CA ALA A 43 -4.76 7.71 5.85
C ALA A 43 -4.08 6.53 6.56
N LEU A 44 -2.95 6.07 6.02
CA LEU A 44 -2.21 4.95 6.62
C LEU A 44 -1.60 5.35 7.96
N HIS A 45 -1.11 6.59 8.07
CA HIS A 45 -0.56 7.08 9.33
C HIS A 45 -1.65 7.17 10.41
N ALA A 46 -2.87 7.50 10.02
CA ALA A 46 -4.02 7.61 10.92
C ALA A 46 -4.82 6.32 11.05
N ASN A 47 -4.31 5.20 10.52
CA ASN A 47 -4.99 3.91 10.48
C ASN A 47 -5.58 3.54 11.85
N PRO A 48 -6.91 3.42 11.96
CA PRO A 48 -7.56 3.14 13.25
C PRO A 48 -7.51 1.67 13.67
N ASP A 49 -7.12 0.78 12.74
CA ASP A 49 -7.17 -0.66 13.02
C ASP A 49 -6.13 -1.41 12.17
N PRO A 50 -4.84 -1.36 12.57
CA PRO A 50 -3.77 -2.03 11.81
C PRO A 50 -3.92 -3.55 11.72
N GLY A 51 -4.72 -4.15 12.59
CA GLY A 51 -5.01 -5.58 12.52
C GLY A 51 -5.92 -5.95 11.35
N GLN A 52 -6.81 -5.04 10.94
CA GLN A 52 -7.75 -5.26 9.85
C GLN A 52 -7.37 -4.54 8.57
N ILE A 53 -6.66 -3.42 8.70
CA ILE A 53 -6.21 -2.61 7.56
C ILE A 53 -4.68 -2.78 7.47
N PRO A 54 -4.20 -3.66 6.58
CA PRO A 54 -2.77 -4.03 6.54
C PRO A 54 -1.91 -2.95 5.89
N CYS A 55 -1.75 -1.82 6.58
CA CYS A 55 -0.99 -0.68 6.07
C CYS A 55 0.47 -1.00 5.76
N HIS A 56 1.03 -2.05 6.39
CA HIS A 56 2.40 -2.49 6.12
C HIS A 56 2.58 -3.03 4.69
N ARG A 57 1.46 -3.34 3.99
CA ARG A 57 1.50 -3.83 2.61
C ARG A 57 1.54 -2.71 1.57
N VAL A 58 1.77 -1.46 2.01
CA VAL A 58 1.87 -0.32 1.09
C VAL A 58 3.29 0.22 1.13
N VAL A 59 3.88 0.38 -0.04
CA VAL A 59 5.26 0.86 -0.23
C VAL A 59 5.24 1.98 -1.26
N ASN A 60 6.38 2.67 -1.43
CA ASN A 60 6.44 3.73 -2.44
C ASN A 60 6.64 3.13 -3.84
N ARG A 61 6.67 3.98 -4.86
CA ARG A 61 6.79 3.55 -6.27
C ARG A 61 8.08 2.78 -6.58
N PHE A 62 9.07 2.86 -5.71
CA PHE A 62 10.33 2.14 -5.85
C PHE A 62 10.34 0.83 -5.04
N GLY A 63 9.27 0.55 -4.32
CA GLY A 63 9.19 -0.61 -3.43
C GLY A 63 9.75 -0.37 -2.04
N GLU A 64 10.12 0.87 -1.72
CA GLU A 64 10.72 1.18 -0.43
C GLU A 64 9.70 1.26 0.68
N VAL A 65 10.06 0.72 1.85
CA VAL A 65 9.23 0.81 3.06
C VAL A 65 9.32 2.23 3.63
N SER A 66 8.34 2.61 4.42
CA SER A 66 8.27 3.95 5.01
C SER A 66 9.17 4.05 6.24
N LYS A 67 10.07 5.04 6.25
CA LYS A 67 10.86 5.36 7.44
C LYS A 67 10.00 5.88 8.58
N ALA A 68 8.84 6.42 8.24
CA ALA A 68 7.87 6.96 9.17
C ALA A 68 6.68 6.02 9.41
N PHE A 69 6.88 4.71 9.24
CA PHE A 69 5.81 3.73 9.46
C PHE A 69 5.25 3.90 10.88
N ALA A 70 3.95 4.22 10.95
CA ALA A 70 3.30 4.65 12.20
C ALA A 70 3.27 3.59 13.30
N PHE A 71 3.43 2.31 12.93
CA PHE A 71 3.26 1.18 13.85
C PHE A 71 4.58 0.46 14.13
N GLY A 72 5.65 1.22 14.34
CA GLY A 72 6.93 0.67 14.77
C GLY A 72 8.12 0.97 13.88
N GLY A 73 7.97 1.89 12.91
CA GLY A 73 9.06 2.31 12.03
C GLY A 73 9.36 1.32 10.91
N GLU A 74 10.40 1.61 10.11
CA GLU A 74 10.73 0.81 8.92
C GLU A 74 11.09 -0.64 9.26
N ASN A 75 11.79 -0.86 10.37
CA ASN A 75 12.19 -2.22 10.76
C ASN A 75 10.96 -3.09 11.08
N ARG A 76 9.95 -2.50 11.68
CA ARG A 76 8.72 -3.22 11.99
C ARG A 76 7.95 -3.55 10.71
N GLN A 77 7.91 -2.62 9.76
CA GLN A 77 7.27 -2.86 8.48
C GLN A 77 7.96 -4.00 7.73
N ILE A 78 9.30 -3.98 7.69
CA ILE A 78 10.10 -5.03 7.06
C ILE A 78 9.80 -6.39 7.70
N GLN A 79 9.73 -6.44 9.03
CA GLN A 79 9.45 -7.67 9.77
C GLN A 79 8.06 -8.22 9.43
N LEU A 80 7.04 -7.36 9.44
CA LEU A 80 5.67 -7.76 9.11
C LEU A 80 5.57 -8.33 7.70
N LEU A 81 6.24 -7.69 6.74
CA LEU A 81 6.28 -8.17 5.36
C LEU A 81 7.01 -9.51 5.27
N LYS A 82 8.13 -9.64 5.96
CA LYS A 82 8.91 -10.89 6.00
C LYS A 82 8.09 -12.05 6.54
N GLU A 83 7.31 -11.82 7.57
CA GLU A 83 6.40 -12.82 8.15
C GLU A 83 5.36 -13.30 7.14
N GLU A 84 5.04 -12.48 6.15
CA GLU A 84 4.10 -12.80 5.08
C GLU A 84 4.79 -13.34 3.82
N GLY A 85 6.09 -13.57 3.88
CA GLY A 85 6.85 -14.11 2.76
C GLY A 85 7.36 -13.04 1.78
N VAL A 86 7.24 -11.76 2.12
CA VAL A 86 7.72 -10.66 1.27
C VAL A 86 9.12 -10.26 1.75
N LYS A 87 10.12 -10.54 0.93
CA LYS A 87 11.52 -10.20 1.23
C LYS A 87 11.84 -8.80 0.76
N SER A 88 12.72 -8.14 1.49
CA SER A 88 13.24 -6.83 1.08
C SER A 88 14.76 -6.84 1.19
N VAL A 89 15.42 -5.98 0.42
CA VAL A 89 16.85 -5.77 0.47
C VAL A 89 17.06 -4.28 0.68
N ASP A 90 17.74 -3.92 1.78
CA ASP A 90 17.94 -2.53 2.18
C ASP A 90 16.65 -1.72 2.23
N GLY A 91 15.59 -2.34 2.76
CA GLY A 91 14.28 -1.70 2.88
C GLY A 91 13.49 -1.58 1.59
N LYS A 92 13.90 -2.29 0.54
CA LYS A 92 13.27 -2.22 -0.78
C LYS A 92 12.72 -3.58 -1.20
N VAL A 93 11.44 -3.61 -1.55
CA VAL A 93 10.73 -4.79 -2.04
C VAL A 93 10.84 -4.84 -3.56
N ASP A 94 11.06 -6.02 -4.12
CA ASP A 94 11.05 -6.21 -5.57
C ASP A 94 9.60 -6.20 -6.07
N LEU A 95 9.20 -5.08 -6.67
CA LEU A 95 7.84 -4.89 -7.17
C LEU A 95 7.48 -5.85 -8.30
N LYS A 96 8.46 -6.27 -9.11
CA LYS A 96 8.22 -7.25 -10.17
C LYS A 96 7.74 -8.58 -9.62
N LYS A 97 8.18 -8.92 -8.41
CA LYS A 97 7.85 -10.18 -7.76
C LYS A 97 6.63 -10.08 -6.85
N TYR A 98 6.50 -8.98 -6.11
CA TYR A 98 5.56 -8.90 -5.00
C TYR A 98 4.41 -7.91 -5.19
N GLN A 99 4.42 -7.08 -6.24
CA GLN A 99 3.35 -6.10 -6.40
C GLN A 99 2.01 -6.77 -6.69
N TRP A 100 0.98 -6.34 -5.97
CA TRP A 100 -0.39 -6.73 -6.21
C TRP A 100 -0.79 -6.37 -7.65
N GLU A 101 -1.38 -7.32 -8.35
CA GLU A 101 -1.63 -7.17 -9.79
C GLU A 101 -2.92 -6.42 -10.13
N ARG A 102 -3.70 -6.03 -9.11
CA ARG A 102 -4.94 -5.31 -9.35
C ARG A 102 -4.67 -3.91 -9.89
N VAL A 103 -5.28 -3.59 -11.03
CA VAL A 103 -5.11 -2.31 -11.71
C VAL A 103 -6.47 -1.75 -12.12
N THR A 104 -6.53 -0.44 -12.38
CA THR A 104 -7.71 0.20 -12.93
C THR A 104 -7.69 0.08 -14.46
N THR A 105 -8.84 0.31 -15.09
CA THR A 105 -8.91 0.37 -16.56
C THR A 105 -7.97 1.44 -17.12
N GLU A 106 -7.88 2.59 -16.44
CA GLU A 106 -6.97 3.66 -16.82
C GLU A 106 -5.51 3.22 -16.80
N MET A 107 -5.11 2.45 -15.79
CA MET A 107 -3.75 1.91 -15.70
C MET A 107 -3.45 0.96 -16.86
N LEU A 108 -4.40 0.12 -17.24
CA LEU A 108 -4.25 -0.79 -18.39
C LEU A 108 -4.12 -0.02 -19.70
N GLU A 109 -4.90 1.04 -19.88
CA GLU A 109 -4.87 1.85 -21.09
C GLU A 109 -3.52 2.53 -21.29
N LYS A 110 -2.82 2.88 -20.24
CA LYS A 110 -1.49 3.50 -20.31
C LYS A 110 -0.42 2.55 -20.85
N ASP A 111 -0.62 1.26 -20.68
CA ASP A 111 0.33 0.25 -21.14
C ASP A 111 0.11 -0.15 -22.60
N LEU A 112 -0.96 0.35 -23.21
CA LEU A 112 -1.24 0.16 -24.61
C LEU A 112 -0.63 1.29 -25.46
#